data_26d71fa3518b0e61c88c4c605e691995
#
_entry.id   26d71fa3518b0e61c88c4c605e691995
#
_cell.length_a   1.000
_cell.length_b   1.000
_cell.length_c   1.000
_cell.angle_alpha   90.00
_cell.angle_beta   90.00
_cell.angle_gamma   90.00
#
_symmetry.space_group_name_H-M   'P 1'
#
loop_
_entity.id
_entity.type
_entity.pdbx_description
1 polymer ?
#
loop_
_entity_poly.entity_id
_entity_poly.type
_entity_poly.pdbx_seq_one_letter_code
_entity_poly.pdbx_strand_id
1 'polypeptide(L)'
;MALVKITFDGSSVSSKQDADINYHLTGLKADGVIRGLGGELAVSASNNYITFKSGYVQIYGRRLYVEEGSQVYISLDSTKNGYVIIQINLSNNTATLTKVESASFPTLTQQNLHNNGTIYQMAIAKYSKTTTSLTLDSTFKPNYIETPLSVASSGYQDAVKYVDSRYGFYVKKNYGTSNKCTIYLYDDEYNTYNSTIFFVKLSVGIMVAIPGNGSSGMSNVTIDYVYGGANHTLVLGVSSSEKTLIFTCNTTSHYVKKVYAYR
;
A
#
# COMPACT_ATOMS: atom_id res chain seq x y z
N MET A 1 -1.60 40.79 5.84
CA MET A 1 -1.19 39.42 5.48
C MET A 1 -0.50 39.48 4.12
N ALA A 2 0.72 38.97 4.01
CA ALA A 2 1.45 38.93 2.74
C ALA A 2 1.21 37.58 2.06
N LEU A 3 0.79 37.57 0.80
CA LEU A 3 0.74 36.39 -0.05
C LEU A 3 2.16 36.07 -0.52
N VAL A 4 2.63 34.83 -0.29
CA VAL A 4 3.92 34.35 -0.76
C VAL A 4 3.70 33.50 -2.01
N LYS A 5 4.30 33.89 -3.14
CA LYS A 5 4.30 33.12 -4.39
C LYS A 5 5.33 31.99 -4.27
N ILE A 6 4.92 30.73 -4.52
CA ILE A 6 5.79 29.55 -4.39
C ILE A 6 6.18 29.00 -5.78
N THR A 7 5.24 28.85 -6.71
CA THR A 7 5.45 28.22 -8.02
C THR A 7 5.31 29.22 -9.17
N PHE A 8 5.84 30.42 -9.03
CA PHE A 8 5.85 31.49 -10.04
C PHE A 8 7.28 31.78 -10.48
N ASP A 9 7.44 32.29 -11.69
CA ASP A 9 8.76 32.70 -12.19
C ASP A 9 9.43 33.70 -11.23
N GLY A 10 10.71 33.48 -10.94
CA GLY A 10 11.47 34.29 -10.00
C GLY A 10 11.17 34.07 -8.52
N SER A 11 10.30 33.10 -8.18
CA SER A 11 10.05 32.72 -6.79
C SER A 11 11.11 31.75 -6.28
N SER A 12 11.43 31.82 -4.98
CA SER A 12 12.22 30.80 -4.29
C SER A 12 11.35 29.93 -3.42
N VAL A 13 11.60 28.61 -3.42
CA VAL A 13 10.95 27.65 -2.53
C VAL A 13 11.86 27.40 -1.34
N SER A 14 11.37 27.64 -0.13
CA SER A 14 12.13 27.28 1.07
C SER A 14 12.09 25.75 1.30
N SER A 15 13.14 25.23 1.94
CA SER A 15 13.20 23.80 2.30
C SER A 15 12.00 23.34 3.16
N LYS A 16 11.40 24.26 3.94
CA LYS A 16 10.18 23.98 4.70
C LYS A 16 8.97 23.83 3.77
N GLN A 17 8.79 24.74 2.81
CA GLN A 17 7.67 24.68 1.84
C GLN A 17 7.77 23.43 0.97
N ASP A 18 8.96 23.07 0.50
CA ASP A 18 9.18 21.84 -0.25
C ASP A 18 8.85 20.60 0.60
N ALA A 19 9.31 20.57 1.86
CA ALA A 19 8.98 19.50 2.80
C ALA A 19 7.47 19.39 3.07
N ASP A 20 6.77 20.51 3.25
CA ASP A 20 5.32 20.52 3.48
C ASP A 20 4.55 19.90 2.29
N ILE A 21 4.94 20.26 1.05
CA ILE A 21 4.35 19.69 -0.18
C ILE A 21 4.64 18.20 -0.29
N ASN A 22 5.89 17.78 -0.10
CA ASN A 22 6.29 16.38 -0.16
C ASN A 22 5.59 15.53 0.91
N TYR A 23 5.42 16.06 2.12
CA TYR A 23 4.68 15.41 3.20
C TYR A 23 3.22 15.19 2.82
N HIS A 24 2.58 16.19 2.22
CA HIS A 24 1.21 16.07 1.72
C HIS A 24 1.09 15.04 0.59
N LEU A 25 2.00 15.05 -0.38
CA LEU A 25 2.01 14.13 -1.51
C LEU A 25 2.20 12.65 -1.10
N THR A 26 2.81 12.41 0.04
CA THR A 26 3.01 11.04 0.58
C THR A 26 1.95 10.63 1.61
N GLY A 27 0.82 11.32 1.64
CA GLY A 27 -0.32 10.99 2.49
C GLY A 27 -0.07 11.27 3.97
N LEU A 28 0.68 12.33 4.27
CA LEU A 28 0.99 12.79 5.63
C LEU A 28 1.72 11.75 6.49
N LYS A 29 2.55 10.91 5.87
CA LYS A 29 3.38 9.95 6.59
C LYS A 29 4.60 10.64 7.20
N ALA A 30 4.79 10.46 8.50
CA ALA A 30 5.87 11.09 9.25
C ALA A 30 7.25 10.66 8.74
N ASP A 31 7.42 9.37 8.42
CA ASP A 31 8.67 8.82 7.91
C ASP A 31 8.44 7.59 7.03
N GLY A 32 9.47 7.21 6.29
CA GLY A 32 9.51 5.94 5.56
C GLY A 32 10.58 5.89 4.48
N VAL A 33 10.95 4.67 4.13
CA VAL A 33 11.74 4.36 2.95
C VAL A 33 10.84 4.41 1.72
N ILE A 34 11.25 5.13 0.68
CA ILE A 34 10.45 5.26 -0.55
C ILE A 34 10.60 3.98 -1.38
N ARG A 35 9.49 3.30 -1.62
CA ARG A 35 9.43 2.06 -2.41
C ARG A 35 9.77 2.29 -3.88
N GLY A 36 10.39 1.28 -4.48
CA GLY A 36 10.69 1.26 -5.91
C GLY A 36 11.86 2.16 -6.33
N LEU A 37 12.59 2.75 -5.39
CA LEU A 37 13.75 3.59 -5.66
C LEU A 37 15.02 3.02 -5.01
N GLY A 38 16.03 2.71 -5.84
CA GLY A 38 17.28 2.09 -5.41
C GLY A 38 17.07 0.67 -4.87
N GLY A 39 17.91 0.26 -3.92
CA GLY A 39 17.80 -1.03 -3.22
C GLY A 39 16.92 -1.00 -1.97
N GLU A 40 16.09 0.04 -1.79
CA GLU A 40 15.14 0.20 -0.68
C GLU A 40 15.78 0.04 0.71
N LEU A 41 17.05 0.43 0.86
CA LEU A 41 17.86 0.27 2.06
C LEU A 41 17.95 -1.18 2.55
N ALA A 42 17.93 -2.16 1.65
CA ALA A 42 18.16 -3.55 2.04
C ALA A 42 19.46 -3.66 2.84
N VAL A 43 19.40 -4.37 3.97
CA VAL A 43 20.47 -4.37 4.99
C VAL A 43 21.17 -5.72 5.09
N SER A 44 22.46 -5.67 5.32
CA SER A 44 23.29 -6.83 5.66
C SER A 44 24.27 -6.50 6.80
N ALA A 45 24.76 -7.51 7.50
CA ALA A 45 25.80 -7.34 8.52
C ALA A 45 26.99 -8.23 8.24
N SER A 46 28.19 -7.69 8.31
CA SER A 46 29.47 -8.40 8.17
C SER A 46 30.58 -7.62 8.87
N ASN A 47 31.52 -8.33 9.51
CA ASN A 47 32.70 -7.74 10.13
C ASN A 47 32.40 -6.53 11.04
N ASN A 48 31.37 -6.65 11.85
CA ASN A 48 30.90 -5.57 12.75
C ASN A 48 30.36 -4.32 12.05
N TYR A 49 30.09 -4.40 10.76
CA TYR A 49 29.42 -3.34 10.02
C TYR A 49 28.01 -3.76 9.62
N ILE A 50 27.08 -2.83 9.75
CA ILE A 50 25.74 -2.91 9.13
C ILE A 50 25.81 -2.07 7.86
N THR A 51 25.60 -2.71 6.71
CA THR A 51 25.74 -2.13 5.37
C THR A 51 24.40 -2.05 4.70
N PHE A 52 24.14 -0.95 4.02
CA PHE A 52 22.88 -0.65 3.33
C PHE A 52 23.06 -0.63 1.82
N LYS A 53 22.05 -1.15 1.11
CA LYS A 53 21.83 -0.84 -0.29
C LYS A 53 21.38 0.61 -0.43
N SER A 54 21.54 1.18 -1.63
CA SER A 54 21.07 2.54 -1.90
C SER A 54 19.56 2.67 -1.71
N GLY A 55 19.11 3.87 -1.41
CA GLY A 55 17.67 4.13 -1.30
C GLY A 55 17.35 5.54 -0.86
N TYR A 56 16.09 5.89 -0.97
CA TYR A 56 15.57 7.18 -0.57
C TYR A 56 14.70 7.05 0.68
N VAL A 57 14.84 7.99 1.57
CA VAL A 57 14.00 8.14 2.78
C VAL A 57 13.33 9.49 2.76
N GLN A 58 12.15 9.53 3.34
CA GLN A 58 11.49 10.80 3.64
C GLN A 58 11.15 10.84 5.12
N ILE A 59 11.44 11.98 5.75
CA ILE A 59 11.06 12.28 7.14
C ILE A 59 10.38 13.65 7.16
N TYR A 60 9.09 13.68 7.47
CA TYR A 60 8.26 14.89 7.40
C TYR A 60 8.47 15.69 6.10
N GLY A 61 8.41 14.99 4.96
CA GLY A 61 8.59 15.57 3.63
C GLY A 61 10.04 15.89 3.23
N ARG A 62 11.00 15.83 4.15
CA ARG A 62 12.43 16.01 3.86
C ARG A 62 13.00 14.74 3.28
N ARG A 63 13.56 14.81 2.09
CA ARG A 63 14.09 13.68 1.34
C ARG A 63 15.58 13.53 1.56
N LEU A 64 16.02 12.31 1.80
CA LEU A 64 17.43 11.96 2.00
C LEU A 64 17.75 10.77 1.10
N TYR A 65 18.95 10.75 0.56
CA TYR A 65 19.49 9.62 -0.20
C TYR A 65 20.58 8.93 0.61
N VAL A 66 20.50 7.63 0.75
CA VAL A 66 21.54 6.79 1.31
C VAL A 66 22.26 6.11 0.15
N GLU A 67 23.55 6.33 0.05
CA GLU A 67 24.40 5.78 -1.01
C GLU A 67 24.59 4.25 -0.84
N GLU A 68 24.78 3.57 -1.96
CA GLU A 68 25.12 2.14 -1.99
C GLU A 68 26.38 1.88 -1.19
N GLY A 69 26.33 0.89 -0.28
CA GLY A 69 27.47 0.53 0.55
C GLY A 69 27.68 1.43 1.78
N SER A 70 26.77 2.36 2.07
CA SER A 70 26.80 3.12 3.33
C SER A 70 26.83 2.17 4.52
N GLN A 71 27.68 2.45 5.51
CA GLN A 71 27.94 1.53 6.63
C GLN A 71 27.88 2.22 7.99
N VAL A 72 27.44 1.46 8.99
CA VAL A 72 27.55 1.84 10.41
C VAL A 72 28.35 0.78 11.15
N TYR A 73 29.44 1.20 11.78
CA TYR A 73 30.26 0.32 12.63
C TYR A 73 29.61 0.07 13.98
N ILE A 74 29.56 -1.20 14.37
CA ILE A 74 29.02 -1.66 15.66
C ILE A 74 30.17 -2.23 16.50
N SER A 75 30.62 -1.50 17.52
CA SER A 75 31.64 -2.00 18.45
C SER A 75 31.06 -3.14 19.29
N LEU A 76 31.78 -4.25 19.42
CA LEU A 76 31.40 -5.40 20.27
C LEU A 76 31.97 -5.29 21.69
N ASP A 77 31.93 -4.12 22.28
CA ASP A 77 32.46 -3.80 23.61
C ASP A 77 31.56 -4.27 24.76
N SER A 78 30.29 -4.48 24.50
CA SER A 78 29.28 -4.82 25.52
C SER A 78 28.02 -5.42 24.88
N THR A 79 27.25 -6.16 25.65
CA THR A 79 25.95 -6.67 25.22
C THR A 79 24.92 -5.55 25.25
N LYS A 80 24.34 -5.25 24.07
CA LYS A 80 23.33 -4.20 23.89
C LYS A 80 22.36 -4.55 22.77
N ASN A 81 21.22 -3.86 22.80
CA ASN A 81 20.23 -3.81 21.75
C ASN A 81 20.25 -2.43 21.09
N GLY A 82 20.04 -2.36 19.78
CA GLY A 82 20.13 -1.08 19.11
C GLY A 82 19.36 -0.98 17.81
N TYR A 83 19.29 0.24 17.33
CA TYR A 83 18.82 0.58 15.99
C TYR A 83 19.91 1.30 15.23
N VAL A 84 20.04 1.02 13.94
CA VAL A 84 20.62 2.00 13.01
C VAL A 84 19.50 2.95 12.63
N ILE A 85 19.78 4.23 12.73
CA ILE A 85 18.81 5.30 12.53
C ILE A 85 19.30 6.32 11.50
N ILE A 86 18.35 6.95 10.83
CA ILE A 86 18.55 8.24 10.21
C ILE A 86 18.00 9.30 11.16
N GLN A 87 18.85 10.23 11.56
CA GLN A 87 18.45 11.33 12.44
C GLN A 87 18.48 12.64 11.68
N ILE A 88 17.37 13.37 11.73
CA ILE A 88 17.31 14.78 11.35
C ILE A 88 17.40 15.63 12.61
N ASN A 89 18.22 16.70 12.56
CA ASN A 89 18.24 17.74 13.55
C ASN A 89 18.14 19.11 12.85
N LEU A 90 16.98 19.74 12.99
CA LEU A 90 16.69 21.04 12.37
C LEU A 90 17.36 22.22 13.09
N SER A 91 17.76 22.04 14.36
CA SER A 91 18.44 23.13 15.11
C SER A 91 19.81 23.46 14.52
N ASN A 92 20.51 22.45 13.98
CA ASN A 92 21.81 22.62 13.33
C ASN A 92 21.79 22.23 11.84
N ASN A 93 20.60 22.01 11.27
CA ASN A 93 20.38 21.66 9.87
C ASN A 93 21.20 20.45 9.40
N THR A 94 21.19 19.36 10.19
CA THR A 94 21.94 18.14 9.87
C THR A 94 21.03 16.93 9.69
N ALA A 95 21.47 16.00 8.84
CA ALA A 95 20.96 14.64 8.74
C ALA A 95 22.13 13.66 8.86
N THR A 96 21.97 12.62 9.69
CA THR A 96 23.04 11.66 9.97
C THR A 96 22.52 10.23 9.93
N LEU A 97 23.34 9.34 9.35
CA LEU A 97 23.20 7.89 9.47
C LEU A 97 24.06 7.44 10.67
N THR A 98 23.44 6.95 11.72
CA THR A 98 24.13 6.58 12.97
C THR A 98 23.41 5.45 13.70
N LYS A 99 23.82 5.15 14.92
CA LYS A 99 23.20 4.14 15.79
C LYS A 99 22.81 4.71 17.13
N VAL A 100 21.83 4.08 17.76
CA VAL A 100 21.47 4.25 19.16
C VAL A 100 21.41 2.89 19.84
N GLU A 101 21.99 2.79 21.03
CA GLU A 101 22.16 1.51 21.75
C GLU A 101 21.84 1.66 23.24
N SER A 102 21.24 0.62 23.82
CA SER A 102 20.98 0.52 25.27
C SER A 102 20.93 -0.96 25.70
N ALA A 103 20.83 -1.23 27.00
CA ALA A 103 20.65 -2.59 27.52
C ALA A 103 19.33 -3.21 27.02
N SER A 104 18.26 -2.40 26.92
CA SER A 104 17.01 -2.74 26.19
C SER A 104 16.97 -1.95 24.88
N PHE A 105 16.05 -2.26 23.96
CA PHE A 105 15.87 -1.44 22.77
C PHE A 105 15.54 0.00 23.16
N PRO A 106 16.33 0.99 22.66
CA PRO A 106 16.15 2.38 23.03
C PRO A 106 14.85 2.97 22.48
N THR A 107 14.23 3.87 23.23
CA THR A 107 13.14 4.71 22.71
C THR A 107 13.72 5.77 21.79
N LEU A 108 13.16 5.90 20.59
CA LEU A 108 13.58 6.89 19.61
C LEU A 108 12.94 8.25 19.88
N THR A 109 13.69 9.32 19.63
CA THR A 109 13.16 10.68 19.66
C THR A 109 12.43 10.97 18.34
N GLN A 110 11.12 11.17 18.39
CA GLN A 110 10.25 11.35 17.22
C GLN A 110 9.36 12.58 17.38
N GLN A 111 9.97 13.76 17.35
CA GLN A 111 9.26 15.03 17.44
C GLN A 111 8.54 15.36 16.12
N ASN A 112 7.41 16.06 16.21
CA ASN A 112 6.72 16.54 15.01
C ASN A 112 7.48 17.73 14.40
N LEU A 113 8.18 17.48 13.27
CA LEU A 113 9.02 18.48 12.61
C LEU A 113 8.23 19.58 11.87
N HIS A 114 6.91 19.43 11.70
CA HIS A 114 6.04 20.53 11.23
C HIS A 114 5.57 21.43 12.37
N ASN A 115 5.63 20.95 13.62
CA ASN A 115 5.04 21.60 14.77
C ASN A 115 6.10 21.86 15.86
N ASN A 116 7.10 22.68 15.52
CA ASN A 116 8.21 23.11 16.39
C ASN A 116 9.14 21.98 16.90
N GLY A 117 8.97 20.73 16.48
CA GLY A 117 9.93 19.68 16.72
C GLY A 117 11.23 19.93 15.93
N THR A 118 12.35 19.57 16.53
CA THR A 118 13.66 19.78 15.91
C THR A 118 14.43 18.50 15.67
N ILE A 119 14.10 17.40 16.37
CA ILE A 119 14.81 16.13 16.27
C ILE A 119 13.84 15.02 15.91
N TYR A 120 14.20 14.23 14.89
CA TYR A 120 13.48 13.01 14.53
C TYR A 120 14.46 11.88 14.22
N GLN A 121 14.23 10.72 14.81
CA GLN A 121 15.01 9.50 14.64
C GLN A 121 14.12 8.43 13.97
N MET A 122 14.48 8.01 12.77
CA MET A 122 13.83 6.94 12.04
C MET A 122 14.70 5.68 12.09
N ALA A 123 14.20 4.58 12.64
CA ALA A 123 14.88 3.29 12.59
C ALA A 123 14.84 2.70 11.18
N ILE A 124 16.00 2.28 10.66
CA ILE A 124 16.15 1.61 9.37
C ILE A 124 16.73 0.20 9.47
N ALA A 125 17.36 -0.15 10.60
CA ALA A 125 17.71 -1.52 10.96
C ALA A 125 17.63 -1.70 12.48
N LYS A 126 17.37 -2.92 12.90
CA LYS A 126 17.33 -3.34 14.31
C LYS A 126 18.30 -4.48 14.53
N TYR A 127 19.06 -4.44 15.62
CA TYR A 127 20.07 -5.44 15.92
C TYR A 127 20.25 -5.65 17.42
N SER A 128 20.84 -6.79 17.74
CA SER A 128 21.40 -7.10 19.05
C SER A 128 22.87 -7.41 18.91
N LYS A 129 23.66 -7.07 19.91
CA LYS A 129 25.08 -7.40 19.98
C LYS A 129 25.48 -8.00 21.30
N THR A 130 26.49 -8.84 21.27
CA THR A 130 27.25 -9.32 22.42
C THR A 130 28.70 -8.87 22.30
N THR A 131 29.57 -9.31 23.21
CA THR A 131 31.02 -9.07 23.07
C THR A 131 31.69 -9.87 21.96
N THR A 132 30.96 -10.78 21.30
CA THR A 132 31.51 -11.67 20.26
C THR A 132 30.70 -11.70 18.98
N SER A 133 29.49 -11.19 18.96
CA SER A 133 28.57 -11.31 17.82
C SER A 133 27.70 -10.10 17.61
N LEU A 134 27.37 -9.84 16.35
CA LEU A 134 26.38 -8.89 15.88
C LEU A 134 25.27 -9.65 15.15
N THR A 135 24.02 -9.48 15.57
CA THR A 135 22.85 -10.15 14.99
C THR A 135 21.83 -9.13 14.53
N LEU A 136 21.54 -9.08 13.23
CA LEU A 136 20.44 -8.31 12.68
C LEU A 136 19.09 -8.98 13.00
N ASP A 137 18.09 -8.19 13.34
CA ASP A 137 16.71 -8.65 13.39
C ASP A 137 16.12 -8.66 11.97
N SER A 138 16.07 -9.83 11.35
CA SER A 138 15.56 -10.03 9.99
C SER A 138 14.04 -9.79 9.88
N THR A 139 13.34 -9.77 11.01
CA THR A 139 11.89 -9.51 11.04
C THR A 139 11.56 -8.03 11.09
N PHE A 140 12.51 -7.19 11.51
CA PHE A 140 12.33 -5.75 11.53
C PHE A 140 12.17 -5.21 10.11
N LYS A 141 11.15 -4.37 9.93
CA LYS A 141 10.92 -3.62 8.69
C LYS A 141 10.78 -2.15 9.04
N PRO A 142 11.52 -1.26 8.38
CA PRO A 142 11.28 0.17 8.50
C PRO A 142 9.90 0.52 7.96
N ASN A 143 9.40 1.71 8.31
CA ASN A 143 8.23 2.24 7.64
C ASN A 143 8.51 2.44 6.16
N TYR A 144 7.49 2.24 5.32
CA TYR A 144 7.60 2.45 3.88
C TYR A 144 6.61 3.50 3.39
N ILE A 145 7.08 4.31 2.45
CA ILE A 145 6.25 5.21 1.65
C ILE A 145 6.07 4.55 0.29
N GLU A 146 4.84 4.17 0.02
CA GLU A 146 4.48 3.58 -1.26
C GLU A 146 4.52 4.64 -2.37
N THR A 147 4.96 4.25 -3.56
CA THR A 147 4.89 5.15 -4.72
C THR A 147 3.42 5.40 -5.08
N PRO A 148 3.08 6.55 -5.70
CA PRO A 148 1.72 6.79 -6.17
C PRO A 148 1.16 5.67 -7.05
N LEU A 149 2.03 4.96 -7.77
CA LEU A 149 1.64 3.83 -8.61
C LEU A 149 1.37 2.56 -7.80
N SER A 150 2.12 2.31 -6.72
CA SER A 150 1.85 1.20 -5.79
C SER A 150 0.65 1.51 -4.89
N VAL A 151 0.43 2.77 -4.52
CA VAL A 151 -0.81 3.23 -3.89
C VAL A 151 -1.99 3.10 -4.85
N ALA A 152 -1.83 3.34 -6.16
CA ALA A 152 -2.89 3.08 -7.13
C ALA A 152 -3.19 1.59 -7.26
N SER A 153 -2.21 0.69 -7.12
CA SER A 153 -2.42 -0.76 -7.14
C SER A 153 -2.86 -1.32 -5.78
N SER A 154 -2.33 -0.84 -4.67
CA SER A 154 -2.77 -1.17 -3.31
C SER A 154 -4.02 -0.36 -2.93
N GLY A 155 -4.13 0.91 -3.30
CA GLY A 155 -5.31 1.73 -3.11
C GLY A 155 -6.50 1.24 -3.93
N TYR A 156 -6.26 0.59 -5.07
CA TYR A 156 -7.30 -0.19 -5.75
C TYR A 156 -7.70 -1.42 -4.92
N GLN A 157 -6.75 -2.13 -4.32
CA GLN A 157 -7.02 -3.26 -3.41
C GLN A 157 -7.63 -2.77 -2.09
N ASP A 158 -7.20 -1.63 -1.57
CA ASP A 158 -7.74 -1.04 -0.34
C ASP A 158 -9.06 -0.32 -0.57
N ALA A 159 -9.28 0.29 -1.74
CA ALA A 159 -10.58 0.77 -2.17
C ALA A 159 -11.56 -0.39 -2.41
N VAL A 160 -11.09 -1.51 -2.97
CA VAL A 160 -11.87 -2.74 -3.06
C VAL A 160 -12.19 -3.29 -1.68
N LYS A 161 -11.22 -3.35 -0.75
CA LYS A 161 -11.47 -3.72 0.65
C LYS A 161 -12.38 -2.75 1.40
N TYR A 162 -12.23 -1.44 1.15
CA TYR A 162 -13.07 -0.42 1.75
C TYR A 162 -14.49 -0.45 1.20
N VAL A 163 -14.65 -0.69 -0.10
CA VAL A 163 -15.94 -0.95 -0.75
C VAL A 163 -16.50 -2.27 -0.22
N ASP A 164 -15.71 -3.34 -0.13
CA ASP A 164 -16.10 -4.64 0.43
C ASP A 164 -16.52 -4.52 1.90
N SER A 165 -15.83 -3.73 2.72
CA SER A 165 -16.17 -3.54 4.13
C SER A 165 -17.39 -2.66 4.38
N ARG A 166 -17.68 -1.69 3.49
CA ARG A 166 -18.85 -0.81 3.62
C ARG A 166 -20.09 -1.31 2.89
N TYR A 167 -19.93 -2.09 1.83
CA TYR A 167 -21.03 -2.51 0.96
C TYR A 167 -21.29 -4.02 0.96
N GLY A 168 -20.58 -4.77 1.79
CA GLY A 168 -21.01 -6.10 2.25
C GLY A 168 -21.02 -7.22 1.20
N PHE A 169 -20.28 -7.11 0.10
CA PHE A 169 -20.17 -8.22 -0.84
C PHE A 169 -18.77 -8.81 -0.87
N TYR A 170 -18.61 -9.95 -0.23
CA TYR A 170 -17.42 -10.77 -0.35
C TYR A 170 -17.52 -11.62 -1.62
N VAL A 171 -16.84 -11.23 -2.68
CA VAL A 171 -16.75 -12.06 -3.87
C VAL A 171 -15.80 -13.21 -3.60
N LYS A 172 -16.35 -14.39 -3.40
CA LYS A 172 -15.56 -15.62 -3.36
C LYS A 172 -14.94 -15.81 -4.74
N LYS A 173 -13.60 -15.82 -4.78
CA LYS A 173 -12.79 -16.05 -5.97
C LYS A 173 -13.18 -17.41 -6.56
N ASN A 174 -13.83 -17.43 -7.72
CA ASN A 174 -14.00 -18.67 -8.46
C ASN A 174 -12.75 -18.91 -9.32
N TYR A 175 -11.98 -19.94 -8.99
CA TYR A 175 -10.76 -20.33 -9.71
C TYR A 175 -11.03 -21.31 -10.84
N GLY A 176 -12.25 -21.36 -11.37
CA GLY A 176 -12.61 -22.30 -12.44
C GLY A 176 -12.31 -21.74 -13.83
N THR A 177 -11.95 -22.62 -14.76
CA THR A 177 -11.97 -22.38 -16.20
C THR A 177 -13.41 -22.49 -16.76
N SER A 178 -14.41 -22.55 -15.90
CA SER A 178 -15.81 -22.63 -16.26
C SER A 178 -16.36 -21.27 -16.66
N ASN A 179 -17.18 -21.24 -17.69
CA ASN A 179 -17.93 -20.05 -18.10
C ASN A 179 -18.99 -19.61 -17.06
N LYS A 180 -19.10 -20.30 -15.94
CA LYS A 180 -20.08 -20.06 -14.87
C LYS A 180 -19.37 -19.75 -13.55
N CYS A 181 -19.78 -18.66 -12.91
CA CYS A 181 -19.32 -18.24 -11.60
C CYS A 181 -20.52 -18.15 -10.64
N THR A 182 -20.46 -18.86 -9.53
CA THR A 182 -21.51 -18.85 -8.50
C THR A 182 -21.00 -18.12 -7.26
N ILE A 183 -21.80 -17.17 -6.76
CA ILE A 183 -21.54 -16.42 -5.54
C ILE A 183 -22.64 -16.74 -4.54
N TYR A 184 -22.26 -17.20 -3.36
CA TYR A 184 -23.18 -17.41 -2.24
C TYR A 184 -23.32 -16.12 -1.45
N LEU A 185 -24.56 -15.71 -1.18
CA LEU A 185 -24.89 -14.49 -0.43
C LEU A 185 -25.32 -14.86 1.00
N TYR A 186 -24.99 -14.01 1.95
CA TYR A 186 -25.62 -14.03 3.27
C TYR A 186 -27.03 -13.43 3.20
N ASP A 187 -27.86 -13.69 4.21
CA ASP A 187 -29.26 -13.25 4.24
C ASP A 187 -29.45 -11.77 3.98
N ASP A 188 -28.65 -10.93 4.62
CA ASP A 188 -28.71 -9.48 4.48
C ASP A 188 -28.29 -9.02 3.08
N GLU A 189 -27.31 -9.71 2.48
CA GLU A 189 -26.81 -9.43 1.13
C GLU A 189 -27.83 -9.85 0.08
N TYR A 190 -28.47 -11.01 0.27
CA TYR A 190 -29.51 -11.51 -0.62
C TYR A 190 -30.71 -10.56 -0.69
N ASN A 191 -31.10 -9.98 0.44
CA ASN A 191 -32.23 -9.05 0.50
C ASN A 191 -31.93 -7.69 -0.16
N THR A 192 -30.69 -7.36 -0.44
CA THR A 192 -30.26 -6.04 -0.93
C THR A 192 -29.57 -6.05 -2.29
N TYR A 193 -29.35 -7.24 -2.92
CA TYR A 193 -28.66 -7.32 -4.22
C TYR A 193 -29.40 -6.59 -5.34
N ASN A 194 -30.71 -6.40 -5.22
CA ASN A 194 -31.57 -5.74 -6.20
C ASN A 194 -31.19 -4.28 -6.50
N SER A 195 -30.59 -3.57 -5.54
CA SER A 195 -30.12 -2.19 -5.69
C SER A 195 -28.63 -2.09 -6.03
N THR A 196 -28.01 -3.20 -6.42
CA THR A 196 -26.57 -3.33 -6.64
C THR A 196 -26.25 -3.36 -8.12
N ILE A 197 -25.19 -2.67 -8.52
CA ILE A 197 -24.57 -2.83 -9.84
C ILE A 197 -23.35 -3.73 -9.68
N PHE A 198 -23.28 -4.81 -10.45
CA PHE A 198 -22.15 -5.71 -10.46
C PHE A 198 -21.22 -5.37 -11.62
N PHE A 199 -19.94 -5.20 -11.34
CA PHE A 199 -18.90 -5.07 -12.35
C PHE A 199 -18.16 -6.41 -12.46
N VAL A 200 -18.32 -7.07 -13.59
CA VAL A 200 -17.80 -8.43 -13.83
C VAL A 200 -16.59 -8.36 -14.73
N LYS A 201 -15.41 -8.72 -14.21
CA LYS A 201 -14.18 -8.82 -14.98
C LYS A 201 -14.04 -10.19 -15.60
N LEU A 202 -13.99 -10.25 -16.93
CA LEU A 202 -13.84 -11.48 -17.69
C LEU A 202 -12.36 -11.83 -17.94
N SER A 203 -12.10 -13.12 -18.28
CA SER A 203 -10.76 -13.63 -18.61
C SER A 203 -10.09 -12.91 -19.76
N VAL A 204 -10.87 -12.42 -20.70
CA VAL A 204 -10.45 -11.69 -21.90
C VAL A 204 -10.16 -10.21 -21.64
N GLY A 205 -10.17 -9.76 -20.38
CA GLY A 205 -9.81 -8.38 -20.01
C GLY A 205 -10.97 -7.39 -20.02
N ILE A 206 -12.15 -7.78 -20.49
CA ILE A 206 -13.34 -6.91 -20.53
C ILE A 206 -13.97 -6.80 -19.13
N MET A 207 -14.50 -5.63 -18.81
CA MET A 207 -15.35 -5.36 -17.65
C MET A 207 -16.77 -5.10 -18.12
N VAL A 208 -17.72 -5.88 -17.61
CA VAL A 208 -19.14 -5.74 -17.92
C VAL A 208 -19.87 -5.26 -16.68
N ALA A 209 -20.63 -4.17 -16.79
CA ALA A 209 -21.54 -3.71 -15.72
C ALA A 209 -22.89 -4.38 -15.90
N ILE A 210 -23.39 -5.06 -14.85
CA ILE A 210 -24.69 -5.73 -14.88
C ILE A 210 -25.51 -5.31 -13.64
N PRO A 211 -26.72 -4.72 -13.81
CA PRO A 211 -27.56 -4.36 -12.67
C PRO A 211 -28.13 -5.59 -12.00
N GLY A 212 -28.23 -5.58 -10.68
CA GLY A 212 -29.09 -6.47 -9.93
C GLY A 212 -30.56 -6.20 -10.29
N ASN A 213 -31.37 -7.23 -10.34
CA ASN A 213 -32.76 -7.05 -10.73
C ASN A 213 -33.66 -6.81 -9.52
N GLY A 214 -34.44 -5.71 -9.55
CA GLY A 214 -35.32 -5.24 -8.48
C GLY A 214 -36.67 -5.99 -8.33
N SER A 215 -36.88 -7.13 -8.97
CA SER A 215 -38.11 -7.88 -8.83
C SER A 215 -37.91 -9.24 -8.15
N SER A 216 -38.81 -9.59 -7.27
CA SER A 216 -38.85 -10.81 -6.48
C SER A 216 -39.10 -12.11 -7.28
N GLY A 217 -38.91 -12.07 -8.59
CA GLY A 217 -39.07 -13.24 -9.48
C GLY A 217 -37.80 -13.36 -10.35
N MET A 218 -37.29 -14.58 -10.48
CA MET A 218 -36.12 -14.94 -11.26
C MET A 218 -36.10 -14.36 -12.69
N SER A 219 -35.70 -13.11 -12.85
CA SER A 219 -35.44 -12.58 -14.19
C SER A 219 -33.94 -12.59 -14.40
N ASN A 220 -33.47 -13.36 -15.38
CA ASN A 220 -32.10 -13.29 -15.83
C ASN A 220 -31.85 -11.94 -16.47
N VAL A 221 -30.84 -11.23 -16.00
CA VAL A 221 -30.33 -10.02 -16.67
C VAL A 221 -29.27 -10.46 -17.65
N THR A 222 -29.43 -10.08 -18.92
CA THR A 222 -28.49 -10.39 -19.98
C THR A 222 -27.85 -9.10 -20.50
N ILE A 223 -26.54 -9.07 -20.56
CA ILE A 223 -25.77 -7.96 -21.12
C ILE A 223 -24.88 -8.47 -22.26
N ASP A 224 -24.97 -7.82 -23.40
CA ASP A 224 -24.13 -8.12 -24.56
C ASP A 224 -22.78 -7.39 -24.45
N TYR A 225 -21.71 -8.05 -24.87
CA TYR A 225 -20.38 -7.45 -25.01
C TYR A 225 -19.71 -7.97 -26.28
N VAL A 226 -18.78 -7.16 -26.83
CA VAL A 226 -18.05 -7.51 -28.05
C VAL A 226 -16.61 -7.88 -27.72
N TYR A 227 -16.12 -8.99 -28.25
CA TYR A 227 -14.74 -9.41 -28.14
C TYR A 227 -14.29 -10.12 -29.42
N GLY A 228 -13.12 -9.74 -29.97
CA GLY A 228 -12.60 -10.33 -31.21
C GLY A 228 -13.50 -10.18 -32.42
N GLY A 229 -14.35 -9.15 -32.47
CA GLY A 229 -15.32 -8.90 -33.54
C GLY A 229 -16.60 -9.74 -33.46
N ALA A 230 -16.78 -10.55 -32.41
CA ALA A 230 -17.98 -11.36 -32.17
C ALA A 230 -18.79 -10.85 -30.98
N ASN A 231 -20.11 -11.02 -31.05
CA ASN A 231 -21.03 -10.70 -29.95
C ASN A 231 -21.07 -11.86 -28.96
N HIS A 232 -20.97 -11.53 -27.70
CA HIS A 232 -21.04 -12.45 -26.57
C HIS A 232 -22.02 -11.91 -25.54
N THR A 233 -22.53 -12.80 -24.67
CA THR A 233 -23.45 -12.43 -23.61
C THR A 233 -22.93 -12.84 -22.22
N LEU A 234 -23.18 -12.00 -21.22
CA LEU A 234 -23.05 -12.31 -19.81
C LEU A 234 -24.44 -12.30 -19.19
N VAL A 235 -24.81 -13.41 -18.55
CA VAL A 235 -26.12 -13.57 -17.91
C VAL A 235 -25.92 -13.59 -16.40
N LEU A 236 -26.69 -12.79 -15.67
CA LEU A 236 -26.86 -12.90 -14.23
C LEU A 236 -28.15 -13.65 -13.93
N GLY A 237 -28.00 -14.83 -13.37
CA GLY A 237 -29.11 -15.62 -12.80
C GLY A 237 -29.11 -15.54 -11.28
N VAL A 238 -30.26 -15.70 -10.68
CA VAL A 238 -30.46 -15.72 -9.22
C VAL A 238 -31.12 -17.00 -8.81
N SER A 239 -30.58 -17.70 -7.82
CA SER A 239 -31.24 -18.84 -7.16
C SER A 239 -31.75 -18.40 -5.78
N SER A 240 -33.06 -18.36 -5.63
CA SER A 240 -33.70 -17.98 -4.35
C SER A 240 -33.57 -19.08 -3.30
N SER A 241 -33.58 -20.35 -3.71
CA SER A 241 -33.46 -21.49 -2.82
C SER A 241 -32.05 -21.64 -2.21
N GLU A 242 -31.04 -21.26 -2.98
CA GLU A 242 -29.64 -21.38 -2.56
C GLU A 242 -29.02 -20.02 -2.14
N LYS A 243 -29.76 -18.91 -2.27
CA LYS A 243 -29.28 -17.54 -2.05
C LYS A 243 -27.98 -17.26 -2.83
N THR A 244 -27.99 -17.62 -4.12
CA THR A 244 -26.81 -17.49 -4.97
C THR A 244 -27.06 -16.58 -6.17
N LEU A 245 -26.01 -15.83 -6.56
CA LEU A 245 -25.91 -15.14 -7.84
C LEU A 245 -25.04 -15.97 -8.77
N ILE A 246 -25.49 -16.15 -10.01
CA ILE A 246 -24.82 -16.98 -11.00
C ILE A 246 -24.54 -16.14 -12.23
N PHE A 247 -23.25 -15.88 -12.50
CA PHE A 247 -22.79 -15.19 -13.70
C PHE A 247 -22.36 -16.23 -14.74
N THR A 248 -22.95 -16.22 -15.91
CA THR A 248 -22.69 -17.19 -16.97
C THR A 248 -22.34 -16.48 -18.28
N CYS A 249 -21.18 -16.81 -18.86
CA CYS A 249 -20.85 -16.40 -20.24
C CYS A 249 -21.42 -17.40 -21.23
N ASN A 250 -21.83 -16.94 -22.41
CA ASN A 250 -22.38 -17.81 -23.47
C ASN A 250 -21.31 -18.65 -24.20
N THR A 251 -20.05 -18.49 -23.84
CA THR A 251 -18.94 -19.26 -24.40
C THR A 251 -18.06 -19.85 -23.31
N THR A 252 -17.50 -21.03 -23.54
CA THR A 252 -16.56 -21.69 -22.61
C THR A 252 -15.15 -21.11 -22.65
N SER A 253 -14.81 -20.33 -23.67
CA SER A 253 -13.51 -19.64 -23.77
C SER A 253 -13.42 -18.38 -22.91
N HIS A 254 -14.56 -17.86 -22.43
CA HIS A 254 -14.62 -16.73 -21.53
C HIS A 254 -15.12 -17.17 -20.17
N TYR A 255 -14.43 -16.77 -19.11
CA TYR A 255 -14.85 -17.04 -17.74
C TYR A 255 -14.72 -15.81 -16.85
N VAL A 256 -15.49 -15.79 -15.77
CA VAL A 256 -15.49 -14.69 -14.81
C VAL A 256 -14.25 -14.75 -13.93
N LYS A 257 -13.40 -13.74 -13.99
CA LYS A 257 -12.23 -13.61 -13.12
C LYS A 257 -12.53 -12.97 -11.78
N LYS A 258 -13.33 -11.90 -11.81
CA LYS A 258 -13.71 -11.16 -10.59
C LYS A 258 -15.09 -10.53 -10.79
N VAL A 259 -15.82 -10.39 -9.70
CA VAL A 259 -17.05 -9.63 -9.63
C VAL A 259 -16.91 -8.58 -8.53
N TYR A 260 -17.32 -7.38 -8.79
CA TYR A 260 -17.36 -6.27 -7.84
C TYR A 260 -18.80 -5.83 -7.69
N ALA A 261 -19.24 -5.55 -6.49
CA ALA A 261 -20.58 -5.04 -6.22
C ALA A 261 -20.50 -3.55 -5.83
N TYR A 262 -21.38 -2.76 -6.42
CA TYR A 262 -21.54 -1.36 -6.10
C TYR A 262 -23.00 -1.09 -5.71
N ARG A 263 -23.22 -0.57 -4.51
CA ARG A 263 -24.52 -0.13 -3.98
C ARG A 263 -24.65 1.37 -4.01
#